data_8dbfa9db433a0d442e5520e679c09a23
#
_entry.id   8dbfa9db433a0d442e5520e679c09a23
#
_cell.length_a   1.000
_cell.length_b   1.000
_cell.length_c   1.000
_cell.angle_alpha   90.00
_cell.angle_beta   90.00
_cell.angle_gamma   90.00
#
_symmetry.space_group_name_H-M   'P 1'
#
loop_
_entity.id
_entity.type
_entity.pdbx_description
1 polymer ?
#
loop_
_entity_poly.entity_id
_entity_poly.type
_entity_poly.pdbx_seq_one_letter_code
_entity_poly.pdbx_strand_id
1 'polypeptide(L)'
;GVSWIMGEWDMDASIGYGKNKMAFTIENTLNRSIGPSSKTEFEAGGFSYDQLVYNLTGVRSVDMASMASPVNVAVGAEARREGYKLFAGEPDSYRFGGVMLPNGLPAPPGAQVFPGFRPANESNTHRTAIGAFVDVEANLTKELLASIAVRGEHYSDFGDSLAGKLALRYDFSK
;
A
#
# COMPACT_ATOMS: atom_id res chain seq x y z
N GLY A 1 -9.85 -17.49 -2.49
CA GLY A 1 -9.72 -17.63 -3.92
C GLY A 1 -10.32 -18.94 -4.42
N VAL A 2 -10.47 -19.03 -5.70
CA VAL A 2 -10.93 -20.24 -6.42
C VAL A 2 -10.05 -20.42 -7.66
N SER A 3 -9.70 -21.68 -7.94
CA SER A 3 -8.92 -22.04 -9.12
C SER A 3 -9.71 -23.07 -9.95
N TRP A 4 -9.61 -22.96 -11.27
CA TRP A 4 -10.29 -23.87 -12.20
C TRP A 4 -9.52 -23.97 -13.52
N ILE A 5 -9.85 -24.97 -14.33
CA ILE A 5 -9.29 -25.14 -15.68
C ILE A 5 -10.32 -24.62 -16.71
N MET A 6 -9.85 -23.79 -17.64
CA MET A 6 -10.64 -23.28 -18.76
C MET A 6 -9.90 -23.58 -20.07
N GLY A 7 -10.27 -24.68 -20.71
CA GLY A 7 -9.51 -25.20 -21.87
C GLY A 7 -8.10 -25.60 -21.44
N GLU A 8 -7.09 -24.92 -21.97
CA GLU A 8 -5.67 -25.17 -21.64
C GLU A 8 -5.11 -24.12 -20.65
N TRP A 9 -5.97 -23.33 -20.01
CA TRP A 9 -5.60 -22.34 -19.03
C TRP A 9 -5.90 -22.80 -17.62
N ASP A 10 -4.90 -22.71 -16.74
CA ASP A 10 -5.08 -22.78 -15.30
C ASP A 10 -5.47 -21.39 -14.82
N MET A 11 -6.70 -21.24 -14.36
CA MET A 11 -7.29 -19.98 -13.93
C MET A 11 -7.31 -19.89 -12.41
N ASP A 12 -7.04 -18.69 -11.88
CA ASP A 12 -7.22 -18.35 -10.48
C ASP A 12 -7.94 -17.01 -10.35
N ALA A 13 -8.94 -16.96 -9.46
CA ALA A 13 -9.59 -15.72 -9.07
C ALA A 13 -9.56 -15.58 -7.54
N SER A 14 -9.20 -14.42 -7.07
CA SER A 14 -9.15 -14.15 -5.64
C SER A 14 -9.68 -12.77 -5.28
N ILE A 15 -10.17 -12.67 -4.05
CA ILE A 15 -10.51 -11.42 -3.40
C ILE A 15 -9.77 -11.36 -2.06
N GLY A 16 -9.12 -10.25 -1.81
CA GLY A 16 -8.38 -9.99 -0.58
C GLY A 16 -8.81 -8.68 0.06
N TYR A 17 -8.95 -8.66 1.38
CA TYR A 17 -9.16 -7.45 2.15
C TYR A 17 -8.14 -7.38 3.28
N GLY A 18 -7.50 -6.22 3.41
CA GLY A 18 -6.57 -5.93 4.49
C GLY A 18 -6.87 -4.57 5.11
N LYS A 19 -6.69 -4.45 6.42
CA LYS A 19 -6.80 -3.17 7.13
C LYS A 19 -5.72 -3.08 8.18
N ASN A 20 -5.06 -1.93 8.24
CA ASN A 20 -4.11 -1.57 9.28
C ASN A 20 -4.57 -0.26 9.94
N LYS A 21 -4.41 -0.16 11.26
CA LYS A 21 -4.71 1.05 12.03
C LYS A 21 -3.59 1.28 13.01
N MET A 22 -3.08 2.51 13.04
CA MET A 22 -2.12 2.99 14.02
C MET A 22 -2.74 4.16 14.79
N ALA A 23 -2.74 4.07 16.10
CA ALA A 23 -3.15 5.14 17.01
C ALA A 23 -1.98 5.45 17.94
N PHE A 24 -1.81 6.71 18.27
CA PHE A 24 -0.72 7.20 19.09
C PHE A 24 -1.24 7.61 20.47
N THR A 25 -0.70 6.99 21.51
CA THR A 25 -0.82 7.43 22.89
C THR A 25 0.53 7.97 23.33
N ILE A 26 0.57 9.20 23.85
CA ILE A 26 1.78 9.86 24.30
C ILE A 26 1.72 9.95 25.82
N GLU A 27 2.65 9.29 26.45
CA GLU A 27 2.70 9.14 27.91
C GLU A 27 3.90 9.90 28.52
N ASN A 28 3.86 10.10 29.83
CA ASN A 28 4.94 10.75 30.60
C ASN A 28 5.31 12.14 30.05
N THR A 29 4.32 12.89 29.60
CA THR A 29 4.47 14.23 29.03
C THR A 29 3.41 15.17 29.59
N LEU A 30 3.39 16.40 29.12
CA LEU A 30 2.36 17.38 29.46
C LEU A 30 2.17 18.39 28.32
N ASN A 31 0.99 19.01 28.26
CA ASN A 31 0.74 20.17 27.42
C ASN A 31 1.02 21.44 28.29
N ARG A 32 2.18 22.05 28.05
CA ARG A 32 2.64 23.23 28.84
C ARG A 32 1.66 24.40 28.80
N SER A 33 0.93 24.54 27.71
CA SER A 33 -0.04 25.62 27.54
C SER A 33 -1.30 25.46 28.40
N ILE A 34 -1.58 24.27 28.94
CA ILE A 34 -2.66 24.00 29.90
C ILE A 34 -2.21 24.31 31.34
N GLY A 35 -0.90 24.25 31.60
CA GLY A 35 -0.34 24.49 32.91
C GLY A 35 -0.59 23.33 33.91
N PRO A 36 -0.82 23.65 35.22
CA PRO A 36 -0.95 22.63 36.28
C PRO A 36 -2.10 21.63 36.06
N SER A 37 -3.09 21.97 35.24
CA SER A 37 -4.23 21.10 34.91
C SER A 37 -3.94 20.14 33.75
N SER A 38 -2.72 20.15 33.20
CA SER A 38 -2.35 19.25 32.13
C SER A 38 -2.36 17.79 32.60
N LYS A 39 -2.93 16.91 31.80
CA LYS A 39 -2.72 15.47 31.92
C LYS A 39 -1.28 15.12 31.57
N THR A 40 -0.89 13.89 31.86
CA THR A 40 0.42 13.31 31.55
C THR A 40 0.35 12.24 30.44
N GLU A 41 -0.85 11.91 30.00
CA GLU A 41 -1.14 10.94 28.94
C GLU A 41 -2.17 11.52 27.98
N PHE A 42 -1.96 11.36 26.66
CA PHE A 42 -2.79 11.94 25.62
C PHE A 42 -3.02 10.96 24.49
N GLU A 43 -4.26 10.87 24.04
CA GLU A 43 -4.59 10.25 22.76
C GLU A 43 -4.29 11.25 21.63
N ALA A 44 -3.23 11.01 20.89
CA ALA A 44 -2.73 11.94 19.87
C ALA A 44 -3.32 11.73 18.46
N GLY A 45 -4.33 10.85 18.33
CA GLY A 45 -4.93 10.49 17.04
C GLY A 45 -4.16 9.40 16.31
N GLY A 46 -4.33 9.30 14.99
CA GLY A 46 -3.69 8.25 14.23
C GLY A 46 -4.16 8.17 12.80
N PHE A 47 -3.83 7.07 12.15
CA PHE A 47 -4.27 6.81 10.78
C PHE A 47 -4.64 5.35 10.60
N SER A 48 -5.44 5.09 9.58
CA SER A 48 -5.75 3.74 9.09
C SER A 48 -5.63 3.68 7.58
N TYR A 49 -5.21 2.53 7.11
CA TYR A 49 -5.16 2.17 5.70
C TYR A 49 -5.93 0.87 5.51
N ASP A 50 -6.79 0.82 4.49
CA ASP A 50 -7.47 -0.39 4.08
C ASP A 50 -7.35 -0.61 2.58
N GLN A 51 -7.37 -1.88 2.18
CA GLN A 51 -7.23 -2.28 0.79
C GLN A 51 -8.17 -3.44 0.49
N LEU A 52 -8.90 -3.34 -0.61
CA LEU A 52 -9.68 -4.41 -1.21
C LEU A 52 -9.14 -4.68 -2.59
N VAL A 53 -8.78 -5.93 -2.87
CA VAL A 53 -8.14 -6.36 -4.13
C VAL A 53 -8.92 -7.51 -4.73
N TYR A 54 -9.18 -7.43 -6.02
CA TYR A 54 -9.70 -8.49 -6.85
C TYR A 54 -8.62 -8.86 -7.87
N ASN A 55 -8.29 -10.15 -7.95
CA ASN A 55 -7.33 -10.67 -8.92
C ASN A 55 -7.99 -11.75 -9.78
N LEU A 56 -7.63 -11.74 -11.05
CA LEU A 56 -7.92 -12.81 -11.99
C LEU A 56 -6.63 -13.11 -12.77
N THR A 57 -6.17 -14.34 -12.74
CA THR A 57 -4.95 -14.77 -13.41
C THR A 57 -5.21 -16.04 -14.21
N GLY A 58 -4.63 -16.13 -15.38
CA GLY A 58 -4.60 -17.35 -16.19
C GLY A 58 -3.17 -17.68 -16.57
N VAL A 59 -2.79 -18.95 -16.45
CA VAL A 59 -1.48 -19.46 -16.84
C VAL A 59 -1.67 -20.60 -17.83
N ARG A 60 -0.83 -20.62 -18.87
CA ARG A 60 -0.84 -21.66 -19.89
C ARG A 60 0.58 -21.95 -20.34
N SER A 61 0.87 -23.23 -20.57
CA SER A 61 2.08 -23.68 -21.26
C SER A 61 1.77 -24.01 -22.70
N VAL A 62 2.57 -23.49 -23.63
CA VAL A 62 2.41 -23.67 -25.08
C VAL A 62 3.65 -24.34 -25.63
N ASP A 63 3.48 -25.51 -26.22
CA ASP A 63 4.57 -26.20 -26.91
C ASP A 63 4.98 -25.47 -28.20
N MET A 64 6.26 -25.11 -28.31
CA MET A 64 6.85 -24.48 -29.48
C MET A 64 8.10 -25.23 -29.90
N ALA A 65 8.10 -25.75 -31.11
CA ALA A 65 9.20 -26.59 -31.64
C ALA A 65 10.57 -25.88 -31.69
N SER A 66 10.59 -24.56 -31.67
CA SER A 66 11.80 -23.73 -31.68
C SER A 66 12.39 -23.47 -30.28
N MET A 67 11.72 -23.89 -29.21
CA MET A 67 12.13 -23.64 -27.82
C MET A 67 12.59 -24.93 -27.16
N ALA A 68 13.48 -24.81 -26.15
CA ALA A 68 13.97 -25.98 -25.41
C ALA A 68 13.00 -26.49 -24.36
N SER A 69 11.96 -25.70 -24.03
CA SER A 69 10.84 -26.09 -23.16
C SER A 69 9.55 -25.43 -23.67
N PRO A 70 8.37 -25.85 -23.18
CA PRO A 70 7.14 -25.11 -23.39
C PRO A 70 7.28 -23.65 -22.98
N VAL A 71 6.65 -22.75 -23.71
CA VAL A 71 6.56 -21.33 -23.37
C VAL A 71 5.46 -21.15 -22.32
N ASN A 72 5.81 -20.63 -21.16
CA ASN A 72 4.85 -20.27 -20.13
C ASN A 72 4.30 -18.88 -20.41
N VAL A 73 2.99 -18.76 -20.48
CA VAL A 73 2.27 -17.50 -20.67
C VAL A 73 1.38 -17.27 -19.46
N ALA A 74 1.55 -16.16 -18.77
CA ALA A 74 0.66 -15.72 -17.72
C ALA A 74 0.01 -14.40 -18.14
N VAL A 75 -1.30 -14.30 -17.93
CA VAL A 75 -2.08 -13.08 -18.13
C VAL A 75 -2.90 -12.82 -16.90
N GLY A 76 -3.13 -11.56 -16.57
CA GLY A 76 -3.95 -11.26 -15.41
C GLY A 76 -4.51 -9.85 -15.42
N ALA A 77 -5.55 -9.69 -14.59
CA ALA A 77 -6.17 -8.42 -14.31
C ALA A 77 -6.32 -8.25 -12.80
N GLU A 78 -6.15 -7.03 -12.34
CA GLU A 78 -6.32 -6.63 -10.95
C GLU A 78 -7.22 -5.40 -10.87
N ALA A 79 -8.17 -5.41 -9.93
CA ALA A 79 -8.89 -4.21 -9.53
C ALA A 79 -8.67 -4.00 -8.03
N ARG A 80 -8.25 -2.79 -7.65
CA ARG A 80 -7.88 -2.46 -6.27
C ARG A 80 -8.55 -1.17 -5.83
N ARG A 81 -9.09 -1.19 -4.62
CA ARG A 81 -9.53 0.01 -3.91
C ARG A 81 -8.72 0.16 -2.64
N GLU A 82 -8.14 1.33 -2.43
CA GLU A 82 -7.34 1.70 -1.27
C GLU A 82 -8.02 2.85 -0.54
N GLY A 83 -8.12 2.77 0.78
CA GLY A 83 -8.63 3.81 1.64
C GLY A 83 -7.55 4.29 2.62
N TYR A 84 -7.42 5.60 2.80
CA TYR A 84 -6.56 6.20 3.80
C TYR A 84 -7.38 7.16 4.66
N LYS A 85 -7.29 6.99 5.97
CA LYS A 85 -7.96 7.87 6.93
C LYS A 85 -6.95 8.33 7.99
N LEU A 86 -6.87 9.63 8.19
CA LEU A 86 -6.20 10.27 9.31
C LEU A 86 -7.29 10.84 10.24
N PHE A 87 -7.19 10.57 11.54
CA PHE A 87 -8.14 11.02 12.54
C PHE A 87 -7.44 11.81 13.65
N ALA A 88 -8.12 12.83 14.17
CA ALA A 88 -7.61 13.71 15.21
C ALA A 88 -7.45 12.99 16.55
N GLY A 89 -6.56 13.51 17.36
CA GLY A 89 -6.44 13.19 18.77
C GLY A 89 -7.49 13.90 19.63
N GLU A 90 -7.40 13.69 20.92
CA GLU A 90 -8.20 14.44 21.89
C GLU A 90 -7.77 15.92 21.94
N PRO A 91 -8.66 16.87 22.27
CA PRO A 91 -8.35 18.29 22.26
C PRO A 91 -7.13 18.68 23.08
N ASP A 92 -6.92 18.07 24.24
CA ASP A 92 -5.80 18.39 25.13
C ASP A 92 -4.44 17.98 24.55
N SER A 93 -4.43 17.06 23.58
CA SER A 93 -3.21 16.66 22.88
C SER A 93 -2.67 17.72 21.92
N TYR A 94 -3.50 18.69 21.48
CA TYR A 94 -3.08 19.68 20.49
C TYR A 94 -3.52 21.13 20.77
N ARG A 95 -4.52 21.38 21.66
CA ARG A 95 -5.04 22.72 21.87
C ARG A 95 -4.07 23.62 22.66
N PHE A 96 -4.21 24.93 22.49
CA PHE A 96 -3.63 25.93 23.37
C PHE A 96 -4.50 26.08 24.60
N GLY A 97 -3.91 26.00 25.82
CA GLY A 97 -4.62 26.05 27.09
C GLY A 97 -4.63 27.43 27.77
N GLY A 98 -3.99 28.45 27.18
CA GLY A 98 -4.03 29.83 27.65
C GLY A 98 -2.84 30.28 28.48
N VAL A 99 -1.90 29.40 28.86
CA VAL A 99 -0.72 29.78 29.66
C VAL A 99 0.26 30.58 28.83
N MET A 100 0.70 31.72 29.39
CA MET A 100 1.75 32.57 28.82
C MET A 100 3.05 32.35 29.58
N LEU A 101 4.17 32.42 28.87
CA LEU A 101 5.51 32.34 29.45
C LEU A 101 5.90 33.68 30.09
N PRO A 102 6.90 33.72 31.01
CA PRO A 102 7.37 34.96 31.63
C PRO A 102 7.80 36.09 30.69
N ASN A 103 8.19 35.71 29.48
CA ASN A 103 8.56 36.65 28.40
C ASN A 103 7.36 37.19 27.59
N GLY A 104 6.12 36.89 28.01
CA GLY A 104 4.89 37.32 27.34
C GLY A 104 4.50 36.53 26.08
N LEU A 105 5.25 35.49 25.72
CA LEU A 105 4.89 34.63 24.62
C LEU A 105 3.97 33.49 25.08
N PRO A 106 3.08 32.95 24.19
CA PRO A 106 2.27 31.80 24.53
C PRO A 106 3.15 30.56 24.75
N ALA A 107 2.83 29.78 25.76
CA ALA A 107 3.46 28.47 25.93
C ALA A 107 3.12 27.56 24.75
N PRO A 108 4.06 26.72 24.26
CA PRO A 108 3.81 25.80 23.13
C PRO A 108 2.58 24.95 23.39
N PRO A 109 1.61 24.91 22.43
CA PRO A 109 0.42 24.09 22.55
C PRO A 109 0.70 22.63 22.24
N GLY A 110 -0.13 21.75 22.83
CA GLY A 110 -0.09 20.30 22.56
C GLY A 110 0.86 19.54 23.49
N ALA A 111 0.71 18.23 23.48
CA ALA A 111 1.60 17.31 24.18
C ALA A 111 3.05 17.50 23.70
N GLN A 112 4.00 17.52 24.62
CA GLN A 112 5.41 17.65 24.27
C GLN A 112 5.87 16.38 23.54
N VAL A 113 6.89 16.53 22.68
CA VAL A 113 7.45 15.52 21.79
C VAL A 113 6.58 15.27 20.55
N PHE A 114 5.30 14.99 20.71
CA PHE A 114 4.38 14.78 19.61
C PHE A 114 3.00 15.38 19.91
N PRO A 115 2.74 16.61 19.47
CA PRO A 115 1.39 17.18 19.51
C PRO A 115 0.42 16.35 18.68
N GLY A 116 -0.76 16.08 19.25
CA GLY A 116 -1.77 15.29 18.55
C GLY A 116 -2.22 15.90 17.22
N PHE A 117 -2.68 15.05 16.32
CA PHE A 117 -3.34 15.50 15.08
C PHE A 117 -4.57 16.34 15.44
N ARG A 118 -4.72 17.45 14.72
CA ARG A 118 -5.86 18.36 14.88
C ARG A 118 -7.00 17.95 13.95
N PRO A 119 -8.25 18.36 14.22
CA PRO A 119 -9.36 18.16 13.29
C PRO A 119 -9.07 18.68 11.87
N ALA A 120 -8.31 19.76 11.74
CA ALA A 120 -7.90 20.30 10.45
C ALA A 120 -6.92 19.38 9.67
N ASN A 121 -6.32 18.40 10.33
CA ASN A 121 -5.47 17.39 9.69
C ASN A 121 -6.25 16.17 9.24
N GLU A 122 -7.51 16.02 9.64
CA GLU A 122 -8.30 14.84 9.29
C GLU A 122 -8.43 14.70 7.78
N SER A 123 -8.27 13.48 7.32
CA SER A 123 -8.40 13.11 5.93
C SER A 123 -9.12 11.76 5.83
N ASN A 124 -9.97 11.62 4.84
CA ASN A 124 -10.62 10.36 4.51
C ASN A 124 -10.71 10.28 2.98
N THR A 125 -9.68 9.69 2.41
CA THR A 125 -9.51 9.60 0.96
C THR A 125 -9.47 8.16 0.51
N HIS A 126 -9.81 7.92 -0.73
CA HIS A 126 -9.69 6.62 -1.37
C HIS A 126 -9.29 6.79 -2.83
N ARG A 127 -8.63 5.77 -3.35
CA ARG A 127 -8.35 5.64 -4.77
C ARG A 127 -8.70 4.24 -5.25
N THR A 128 -8.91 4.14 -6.54
CA THR A 128 -9.05 2.87 -7.24
C THR A 128 -7.96 2.72 -8.29
N ALA A 129 -7.54 1.49 -8.52
CA ALA A 129 -6.62 1.13 -9.59
C ALA A 129 -7.17 -0.08 -10.32
N ILE A 130 -7.03 -0.08 -11.64
CA ILE A 130 -7.32 -1.24 -12.49
C ILE A 130 -6.08 -1.48 -13.33
N GLY A 131 -5.59 -2.71 -13.36
CA GLY A 131 -4.40 -3.09 -14.11
C GLY A 131 -4.58 -4.42 -14.82
N ALA A 132 -3.78 -4.60 -15.86
CA ALA A 132 -3.63 -5.87 -16.54
C ALA A 132 -2.16 -6.11 -16.85
N PHE A 133 -1.78 -7.39 -16.93
CA PHE A 133 -0.42 -7.77 -17.27
C PHE A 133 -0.39 -9.00 -18.18
N VAL A 134 0.73 -9.10 -18.88
CA VAL A 134 1.15 -10.30 -19.56
C VAL A 134 2.60 -10.60 -19.19
N ASP A 135 2.91 -11.86 -18.93
CA ASP A 135 4.25 -12.39 -18.70
C ASP A 135 4.47 -13.60 -19.58
N VAL A 136 5.62 -13.66 -20.23
CA VAL A 136 6.01 -14.77 -21.10
C VAL A 136 7.42 -15.20 -20.71
N GLU A 137 7.57 -16.50 -20.43
CA GLU A 137 8.84 -17.10 -20.06
C GLU A 137 9.10 -18.37 -20.86
N ALA A 138 10.32 -18.54 -21.37
CA ALA A 138 10.73 -19.75 -22.08
C ALA A 138 12.23 -20.03 -21.90
N ASN A 139 12.60 -21.32 -21.95
CA ASN A 139 13.97 -21.72 -22.22
C ASN A 139 14.21 -21.66 -23.73
N LEU A 140 14.94 -20.65 -24.19
CA LEU A 140 15.33 -20.49 -25.60
C LEU A 140 16.29 -21.57 -26.00
N THR A 141 17.22 -21.96 -25.10
CA THR A 141 18.08 -23.13 -25.21
C THR A 141 18.05 -23.89 -23.86
N LYS A 142 18.76 -25.01 -23.78
CA LYS A 142 18.87 -25.76 -22.51
C LYS A 142 19.53 -24.95 -21.38
N GLU A 143 20.38 -23.99 -21.75
CA GLU A 143 21.16 -23.16 -20.84
C GLU A 143 20.60 -21.74 -20.68
N LEU A 144 19.77 -21.25 -21.63
CA LEU A 144 19.30 -19.85 -21.65
C LEU A 144 17.80 -19.77 -21.45
N LEU A 145 17.39 -19.20 -20.33
CA LEU A 145 16.02 -18.81 -20.04
C LEU A 145 15.84 -17.31 -20.27
N ALA A 146 14.74 -16.94 -20.90
CA ALA A 146 14.33 -15.54 -21.08
C ALA A 146 12.90 -15.35 -20.59
N SER A 147 12.63 -14.20 -19.95
CA SER A 147 11.28 -13.76 -19.63
C SER A 147 11.07 -12.30 -19.97
N ILE A 148 9.85 -11.97 -20.39
CA ILE A 148 9.39 -10.60 -20.64
C ILE A 148 8.03 -10.42 -20.01
N ALA A 149 7.86 -9.32 -19.29
CA ALA A 149 6.58 -8.95 -18.70
C ALA A 149 6.24 -7.49 -18.99
N VAL A 150 4.95 -7.23 -19.19
CA VAL A 150 4.40 -5.88 -19.35
C VAL A 150 3.16 -5.77 -18.48
N ARG A 151 3.07 -4.67 -17.73
CA ARG A 151 1.91 -4.32 -16.89
C ARG A 151 1.48 -2.88 -17.17
N GLY A 152 0.21 -2.70 -17.49
CA GLY A 152 -0.45 -1.41 -17.55
C GLY A 152 -1.43 -1.23 -16.39
N GLU A 153 -1.48 -0.05 -15.81
CA GLU A 153 -2.39 0.29 -14.71
C GLU A 153 -2.99 1.69 -14.94
N HIS A 154 -4.24 1.84 -14.55
CA HIS A 154 -4.92 3.13 -14.46
C HIS A 154 -5.32 3.40 -13.02
N TYR A 155 -4.92 4.55 -12.48
CA TYR A 155 -5.24 5.03 -11.15
C TYR A 155 -6.19 6.22 -11.19
N SER A 156 -7.17 6.25 -10.29
CA SER A 156 -8.20 7.30 -10.26
C SER A 156 -7.67 8.69 -9.86
N ASP A 157 -6.47 8.78 -9.32
CA ASP A 157 -5.89 10.02 -8.77
C ASP A 157 -4.74 10.57 -9.61
N PHE A 158 -3.93 9.75 -10.27
CA PHE A 158 -2.78 10.24 -11.05
C PHE A 158 -2.68 9.70 -12.49
N GLY A 159 -3.65 8.85 -12.94
CA GLY A 159 -3.75 8.40 -14.32
C GLY A 159 -2.99 7.10 -14.59
N ASP A 160 -2.35 6.99 -15.74
CA ASP A 160 -1.82 5.75 -16.29
C ASP A 160 -0.37 5.48 -15.90
N SER A 161 -0.04 4.22 -15.72
CA SER A 161 1.31 3.70 -15.52
C SER A 161 1.56 2.50 -16.41
N LEU A 162 2.73 2.44 -17.04
CA LEU A 162 3.18 1.30 -17.82
C LEU A 162 4.55 0.85 -17.30
N ALA A 163 4.66 -0.43 -16.98
CA ALA A 163 5.91 -1.05 -16.54
C ALA A 163 6.26 -2.25 -17.42
N GLY A 164 7.54 -2.41 -17.70
CA GLY A 164 8.08 -3.55 -18.44
C GLY A 164 9.27 -4.17 -17.72
N LYS A 165 9.43 -5.49 -17.85
CA LYS A 165 10.56 -6.24 -17.33
C LYS A 165 11.09 -7.17 -18.40
N LEU A 166 12.42 -7.23 -18.52
CA LEU A 166 13.14 -8.23 -19.29
C LEU A 166 14.12 -8.92 -18.35
N ALA A 167 14.13 -10.25 -18.33
CA ALA A 167 15.08 -11.03 -17.56
C ALA A 167 15.70 -12.13 -18.43
N LEU A 168 16.99 -12.36 -18.21
CA LEU A 168 17.76 -13.44 -18.85
C LEU A 168 18.53 -14.18 -17.78
N ARG A 169 18.51 -15.52 -17.85
CA ARG A 169 19.33 -16.39 -16.99
C ARG A 169 20.08 -17.37 -17.85
N TYR A 170 21.39 -17.44 -17.64
CA TYR A 170 22.25 -18.40 -18.29
C TYR A 170 22.91 -19.33 -17.27
N ASP A 171 22.73 -20.64 -17.44
CA ASP A 171 23.31 -21.68 -16.60
C ASP A 171 24.61 -22.16 -17.23
N PHE A 172 25.77 -21.82 -16.63
CA PHE A 172 27.11 -22.07 -17.18
C PHE A 172 27.56 -23.53 -17.10
N SER A 173 27.01 -24.32 -16.18
CA SER A 173 27.24 -25.75 -16.09
C SER A 173 26.11 -26.46 -15.35
N LYS A 174 25.90 -27.73 -15.68
CA LYS A 174 25.14 -28.66 -14.85
C LYS A 174 26.14 -29.46 -13.98
#